data_81363a95663e773ebf3d4b97cbd732ee
#
_entry.id   81363a95663e773ebf3d4b97cbd732ee
#
_cell.length_a   1.000
_cell.length_b   1.000
_cell.length_c   1.000
_cell.angle_alpha   90.00
_cell.angle_beta   90.00
_cell.angle_gamma   90.00
#
_symmetry.space_group_name_H-M   'P 1'
#
loop_
_entity.id
_entity.type
_entity.pdbx_description
1 polymer ?
#
loop_
_entity_poly.entity_id
_entity_poly.type
_entity_poly.pdbx_seq_one_letter_code
_entity_poly.pdbx_strand_id
1 'polypeptide(L)'
;MCSEQHIELAAQAARDGIVLLKNNDDTLPLKSDTIKTLAMVGPHANATKAMIGNYAGIPCRYFSPIDGFSTYAKVSYAIGCVDVACRDDKLVFPAMQVAQEADATIIVAGIDLPVEAETRDREDLLLPGYQTELFNNVANAAKGPIILVIMSAGGIDITFAKNNVNIKAILWARYPGVEGGRAIADVVFGKYNPGGRLPLTWHQTDFVDQLPKTSLHFI
;
A
#
# COMPACT_ATOMS: atom_id res chain seq x y z
N MET A 1 -2.21 16.20 22.96
CA MET A 1 -2.13 15.62 21.61
C MET A 1 -2.42 14.12 21.54
N CYS A 2 -2.18 13.35 22.59
CA CYS A 2 -2.39 11.88 22.62
C CYS A 2 -3.74 11.47 23.27
N SER A 3 -4.78 12.31 23.20
CA SER A 3 -6.10 11.92 23.68
C SER A 3 -6.79 10.98 22.68
N GLU A 4 -7.71 10.16 23.15
CA GLU A 4 -8.50 9.26 22.30
C GLU A 4 -9.22 10.02 21.17
N GLN A 5 -9.68 11.24 21.42
CA GLN A 5 -10.31 12.08 20.41
C GLN A 5 -9.34 12.44 19.27
N HIS A 6 -8.09 12.80 19.59
CA HIS A 6 -7.09 13.12 18.57
C HIS A 6 -6.65 11.87 17.80
N ILE A 7 -6.56 10.73 18.48
CA ILE A 7 -6.27 9.44 17.84
C ILE A 7 -7.39 9.06 16.85
N GLU A 8 -8.64 9.21 17.26
CA GLU A 8 -9.78 8.93 16.36
C GLU A 8 -9.84 9.92 15.19
N LEU A 9 -9.55 11.21 15.43
CA LEU A 9 -9.47 12.20 14.37
C LEU A 9 -8.37 11.85 13.34
N ALA A 10 -7.20 11.38 13.80
CA ALA A 10 -6.13 10.92 12.92
C ALA A 10 -6.56 9.69 12.09
N ALA A 11 -7.25 8.73 12.72
CA ALA A 11 -7.79 7.56 12.02
C ALA A 11 -8.86 7.96 11.00
N GLN A 12 -9.73 8.92 11.35
CA GLN A 12 -10.76 9.43 10.43
C GLN A 12 -10.12 10.12 9.23
N ALA A 13 -9.16 11.02 9.45
CA ALA A 13 -8.46 11.70 8.36
C ALA A 13 -7.74 10.71 7.42
N ALA A 14 -7.15 9.64 7.98
CA ALA A 14 -6.54 8.58 7.19
C ALA A 14 -7.59 7.84 6.33
N ARG A 15 -8.74 7.46 6.91
CA ARG A 15 -9.84 6.81 6.17
C ARG A 15 -10.38 7.68 5.04
N ASP A 16 -10.58 8.96 5.29
CA ASP A 16 -11.09 9.93 4.31
C ASP A 16 -10.12 10.11 3.13
N GLY A 17 -8.82 9.95 3.38
CA GLY A 17 -7.78 10.10 2.37
C GLY A 17 -7.55 8.87 1.48
N ILE A 18 -8.03 7.69 1.86
CA ILE A 18 -7.82 6.46 1.07
C ILE A 18 -8.64 6.49 -0.22
N VAL A 19 -7.98 6.19 -1.35
CA VAL A 19 -8.60 6.13 -2.68
C VAL A 19 -8.70 4.68 -3.13
N LEU A 20 -9.88 4.23 -3.54
CA LEU A 20 -10.10 2.94 -4.17
C LEU A 20 -9.89 3.09 -5.67
N LEU A 21 -8.81 2.49 -6.21
CA LEU A 21 -8.41 2.58 -7.62
C LEU A 21 -8.95 1.41 -8.46
N LYS A 22 -9.15 0.25 -7.85
CA LYS A 22 -9.67 -0.96 -8.50
C LYS A 22 -10.43 -1.79 -7.47
N ASN A 23 -11.58 -2.35 -7.88
CA ASN A 23 -12.32 -3.34 -7.10
C ASN A 23 -13.07 -4.26 -8.06
N ASN A 24 -12.41 -5.30 -8.54
CA ASN A 24 -12.99 -6.26 -9.45
C ASN A 24 -13.83 -7.28 -8.69
N ASP A 25 -14.93 -7.71 -9.31
CA ASP A 25 -15.82 -8.77 -8.81
C ASP A 25 -16.34 -8.48 -7.39
N ASP A 26 -16.51 -7.19 -7.03
CA ASP A 26 -16.92 -6.75 -5.70
C ASP A 26 -16.13 -7.42 -4.57
N THR A 27 -14.80 -7.59 -4.80
CA THR A 27 -13.90 -8.25 -3.85
C THR A 27 -13.86 -7.54 -2.50
N LEU A 28 -13.84 -6.20 -2.51
CA LEU A 28 -13.98 -5.43 -1.28
C LEU A 28 -15.44 -5.03 -1.07
N PRO A 29 -15.92 -5.04 0.17
CA PRO A 29 -15.19 -5.36 1.39
C PRO A 29 -14.96 -6.87 1.59
N LEU A 30 -13.80 -7.22 2.16
CA LEU A 30 -13.55 -8.58 2.63
C LEU A 30 -14.49 -8.90 3.80
N LYS A 31 -14.98 -10.14 3.86
CA LYS A 31 -15.88 -10.59 4.92
C LYS A 31 -15.10 -11.33 6.00
N SER A 32 -15.11 -10.83 7.23
CA SER A 32 -14.41 -11.42 8.37
C SER A 32 -14.96 -12.79 8.80
N ASP A 33 -16.16 -13.16 8.37
CA ASP A 33 -16.73 -14.49 8.57
C ASP A 33 -16.09 -15.54 7.65
N THR A 34 -15.63 -15.18 6.47
CA THR A 34 -15.00 -16.07 5.48
C THR A 34 -13.48 -15.97 5.46
N ILE A 35 -12.91 -14.79 5.69
CA ILE A 35 -11.46 -14.57 5.72
C ILE A 35 -10.96 -14.74 7.16
N LYS A 36 -10.29 -15.86 7.44
CA LYS A 36 -9.72 -16.18 8.76
C LYS A 36 -8.22 -15.96 8.83
N THR A 37 -7.54 -16.11 7.69
CA THR A 37 -6.10 -15.97 7.57
C THR A 37 -5.74 -14.96 6.49
N LEU A 38 -4.80 -14.09 6.80
CA LEU A 38 -4.25 -13.09 5.89
C LEU A 38 -2.75 -13.27 5.72
N ALA A 39 -2.29 -13.27 4.48
CA ALA A 39 -0.89 -13.01 4.19
C ALA A 39 -0.68 -11.49 4.07
N MET A 40 0.24 -10.96 4.87
CA MET A 40 0.71 -9.58 4.77
C MET A 40 2.09 -9.57 4.13
N VAL A 41 2.23 -8.92 2.99
CA VAL A 41 3.45 -8.92 2.19
C VAL A 41 3.87 -7.49 1.86
N GLY A 42 5.18 -7.28 1.73
CA GLY A 42 5.73 -6.03 1.23
C GLY A 42 6.47 -5.20 2.29
N PRO A 43 7.34 -4.29 1.84
CA PRO A 43 8.21 -3.49 2.71
C PRO A 43 7.43 -2.54 3.63
N HIS A 44 6.20 -2.19 3.27
CA HIS A 44 5.34 -1.33 4.08
C HIS A 44 4.31 -2.10 4.92
N ALA A 45 4.25 -3.42 4.86
CA ALA A 45 3.28 -4.19 5.64
C ALA A 45 3.41 -3.94 7.15
N ASN A 46 4.64 -3.75 7.65
CA ASN A 46 4.91 -3.34 9.04
C ASN A 46 5.44 -1.91 9.14
N ALA A 47 4.95 -1.01 8.29
CA ALA A 47 5.41 0.37 8.27
C ALA A 47 5.02 1.12 9.56
N THR A 48 5.93 1.99 9.98
CA THR A 48 5.72 2.95 11.06
C THR A 48 6.07 4.36 10.57
N LYS A 49 7.35 4.72 10.55
CA LYS A 49 7.81 6.05 10.11
C LYS A 49 7.45 6.36 8.66
N ALA A 50 7.47 5.37 7.77
CA ALA A 50 7.10 5.57 6.36
C ALA A 50 5.65 6.07 6.18
N MET A 51 4.76 5.84 7.17
CA MET A 51 3.38 6.30 7.13
C MET A 51 3.20 7.80 7.39
N ILE A 52 4.18 8.50 7.96
CA ILE A 52 3.98 9.88 8.45
C ILE A 52 4.60 10.97 7.55
N GLY A 53 5.34 10.59 6.52
CA GLY A 53 5.95 11.57 5.59
C GLY A 53 7.02 12.46 6.24
N ASN A 54 7.32 13.58 5.57
CA ASN A 54 8.29 14.57 6.04
C ASN A 54 7.66 15.52 7.07
N TYR A 55 8.51 16.20 7.86
CA TYR A 55 8.12 17.25 8.82
C TYR A 55 7.11 16.80 9.88
N ALA A 56 7.07 15.52 10.17
CA ALA A 56 6.18 14.98 11.19
C ALA A 56 6.68 15.29 12.60
N GLY A 57 5.77 15.53 13.53
CA GLY A 57 6.05 15.55 14.95
C GLY A 57 6.38 14.16 15.50
N ILE A 58 6.67 14.08 16.81
CA ILE A 58 6.87 12.80 17.50
C ILE A 58 5.50 12.21 17.79
N PRO A 59 5.13 11.06 17.19
CA PRO A 59 3.82 10.44 17.41
C PRO A 59 3.76 9.73 18.76
N CYS A 60 2.57 9.64 19.32
CA CYS A 60 2.31 8.91 20.56
C CYS A 60 2.45 7.39 20.37
N ARG A 61 2.08 6.93 19.19
CA ARG A 61 2.15 5.53 18.77
C ARG A 61 2.18 5.46 17.25
N TYR A 62 2.50 4.29 16.75
CA TYR A 62 2.24 3.89 15.38
C TYR A 62 1.28 2.71 15.39
N PHE A 63 0.35 2.70 14.46
CA PHE A 63 -0.53 1.56 14.21
C PHE A 63 -0.29 1.09 12.78
N SER A 64 0.61 0.11 12.64
CA SER A 64 1.05 -0.41 11.34
C SER A 64 -0.07 -1.13 10.59
N PRO A 65 0.06 -1.36 9.28
CA PRO A 65 -0.88 -2.21 8.56
C PRO A 65 -1.05 -3.59 9.20
N ILE A 66 0.03 -4.25 9.62
CA ILE A 66 -0.08 -5.54 10.35
C ILE A 66 -0.93 -5.40 11.60
N ASP A 67 -0.73 -4.36 12.41
CA ASP A 67 -1.56 -4.12 13.61
C ASP A 67 -3.04 -3.99 13.24
N GLY A 68 -3.33 -3.21 12.19
CA GLY A 68 -4.69 -2.99 11.69
C GLY A 68 -5.37 -4.28 11.26
N PHE A 69 -4.72 -5.05 10.40
CA PHE A 69 -5.29 -6.29 9.87
C PHE A 69 -5.36 -7.41 10.91
N SER A 70 -4.46 -7.43 11.90
CA SER A 70 -4.50 -8.40 13.01
C SER A 70 -5.74 -8.26 13.90
N THR A 71 -6.46 -7.13 13.82
CA THR A 71 -7.75 -6.97 14.53
C THR A 71 -8.90 -7.72 13.86
N TYR A 72 -8.74 -8.14 12.59
CA TYR A 72 -9.78 -8.79 11.79
C TYR A 72 -9.52 -10.27 11.54
N ALA A 73 -8.27 -10.69 11.37
CA ALA A 73 -7.91 -12.06 11.02
C ALA A 73 -6.52 -12.44 11.55
N LYS A 74 -6.20 -13.73 11.52
CA LYS A 74 -4.85 -14.21 11.82
C LYS A 74 -3.91 -13.81 10.69
N VAL A 75 -2.82 -13.11 11.01
CA VAL A 75 -1.85 -12.61 10.03
C VAL A 75 -0.61 -13.49 9.99
N SER A 76 -0.19 -13.88 8.77
CA SER A 76 1.13 -14.39 8.45
C SER A 76 1.88 -13.33 7.65
N TYR A 77 3.11 -13.01 8.03
CA TYR A 77 3.88 -11.90 7.45
C TYR A 77 5.15 -12.36 6.77
N ALA A 78 5.41 -11.81 5.59
CA ALA A 78 6.69 -11.89 4.89
C ALA A 78 7.02 -10.54 4.23
N ILE A 79 8.19 -10.00 4.54
CA ILE A 79 8.55 -8.65 4.08
C ILE A 79 8.66 -8.53 2.54
N GLY A 80 9.04 -9.61 1.86
CA GLY A 80 9.18 -9.65 0.39
C GLY A 80 10.34 -8.82 -0.18
N CYS A 81 10.52 -7.61 0.31
CA CYS A 81 11.65 -6.72 0.03
C CYS A 81 12.12 -6.08 1.33
N VAL A 82 13.43 -5.98 1.54
CA VAL A 82 14.01 -5.41 2.78
C VAL A 82 13.58 -3.96 2.99
N ASP A 83 13.50 -3.20 1.90
CA ASP A 83 13.05 -1.81 1.85
C ASP A 83 12.34 -1.53 0.51
N VAL A 84 11.91 -0.31 0.27
CA VAL A 84 11.25 0.09 -0.98
C VAL A 84 12.16 0.06 -2.20
N ALA A 85 13.49 0.11 -2.03
CA ALA A 85 14.42 -0.02 -3.14
C ALA A 85 14.43 -1.44 -3.73
N CYS A 86 14.08 -2.45 -2.92
CA CYS A 86 13.91 -3.85 -3.33
C CYS A 86 15.00 -4.34 -4.29
N ARG A 87 16.26 -4.28 -3.85
CA ARG A 87 17.44 -4.46 -4.72
C ARG A 87 17.71 -5.88 -5.15
N ASP A 88 17.06 -6.87 -4.52
CA ASP A 88 17.15 -8.28 -4.90
C ASP A 88 15.82 -9.00 -4.64
N ASP A 89 15.69 -10.21 -5.17
CA ASP A 89 14.51 -11.06 -5.14
C ASP A 89 14.51 -12.16 -4.05
N LYS A 90 15.54 -12.17 -3.19
CA LYS A 90 15.76 -13.27 -2.22
C LYS A 90 14.59 -13.53 -1.28
N LEU A 91 13.80 -12.48 -1.00
CA LEU A 91 12.66 -12.56 -0.08
C LEU A 91 11.31 -12.76 -0.80
N VAL A 92 11.31 -12.86 -2.13
CA VAL A 92 10.09 -13.08 -2.93
C VAL A 92 9.51 -14.48 -2.65
N PHE A 93 10.35 -15.51 -2.61
CA PHE A 93 9.88 -16.88 -2.38
C PHE A 93 9.19 -17.06 -1.02
N PRO A 94 9.72 -16.60 0.13
CA PRO A 94 8.99 -16.61 1.40
C PRO A 94 7.65 -15.85 1.35
N ALA A 95 7.57 -14.76 0.58
CA ALA A 95 6.33 -14.00 0.40
C ALA A 95 5.28 -14.80 -0.39
N MET A 96 5.70 -15.54 -1.42
CA MET A 96 4.83 -16.46 -2.15
C MET A 96 4.28 -17.57 -1.24
N GLN A 97 5.11 -18.13 -0.35
CA GLN A 97 4.69 -19.21 0.55
C GLN A 97 3.57 -18.77 1.49
N VAL A 98 3.69 -17.61 2.15
CA VAL A 98 2.63 -17.13 3.04
C VAL A 98 1.33 -16.82 2.27
N ALA A 99 1.44 -16.36 1.02
CA ALA A 99 0.29 -16.08 0.16
C ALA A 99 -0.45 -17.36 -0.28
N GLN A 100 0.24 -18.47 -0.47
CA GLN A 100 -0.34 -19.77 -0.82
C GLN A 100 -1.21 -20.36 0.30
N GLU A 101 -0.91 -20.02 1.55
CA GLU A 101 -1.55 -20.59 2.73
C GLU A 101 -2.72 -19.75 3.26
N ALA A 102 -2.85 -18.49 2.81
CA ALA A 102 -3.82 -17.55 3.35
C ALA A 102 -5.13 -17.50 2.53
N ASP A 103 -6.23 -17.14 3.20
CA ASP A 103 -7.54 -16.94 2.55
C ASP A 103 -7.56 -15.69 1.67
N ALA A 104 -6.76 -14.66 2.02
CA ALA A 104 -6.52 -13.48 1.19
C ALA A 104 -5.11 -12.93 1.43
N THR A 105 -4.60 -12.18 0.47
CA THR A 105 -3.26 -11.56 0.55
C THR A 105 -3.37 -10.05 0.43
N ILE A 106 -2.76 -9.34 1.39
CA ILE A 106 -2.61 -7.89 1.37
C ILE A 106 -1.16 -7.57 1.08
N ILE A 107 -0.89 -6.93 -0.04
CA ILE A 107 0.45 -6.43 -0.37
C ILE A 107 0.48 -4.94 -0.03
N VAL A 108 1.38 -4.52 0.85
CA VAL A 108 1.56 -3.12 1.22
C VAL A 108 2.96 -2.67 0.80
N ALA A 109 3.03 -1.83 -0.20
CA ALA A 109 4.28 -1.44 -0.84
C ALA A 109 4.16 -0.05 -1.50
N GLY A 110 5.17 0.37 -2.22
CA GLY A 110 5.21 1.68 -2.85
C GLY A 110 6.59 2.32 -2.72
N ILE A 111 6.59 3.60 -2.38
CA ILE A 111 7.81 4.38 -2.16
C ILE A 111 7.71 5.14 -0.84
N ASP A 112 8.81 5.70 -0.38
CA ASP A 112 8.89 6.48 0.85
C ASP A 112 9.93 7.61 0.74
N LEU A 113 10.21 8.30 1.83
CA LEU A 113 11.10 9.46 1.87
C LEU A 113 12.53 9.24 1.31
N PRO A 114 13.16 8.08 1.36
CA PRO A 114 14.37 7.76 0.61
C PRO A 114 14.25 7.93 -0.90
N VAL A 115 13.06 7.79 -1.47
CA VAL A 115 12.80 7.89 -2.92
C VAL A 115 12.18 9.23 -3.31
N GLU A 116 11.21 9.71 -2.54
CA GLU A 116 10.54 10.99 -2.78
C GLU A 116 10.47 11.85 -1.51
N ALA A 117 11.09 13.01 -1.53
CA ALA A 117 11.08 13.98 -0.44
C ALA A 117 11.44 15.35 -0.99
N GLU A 118 11.40 16.39 -0.14
CA GLU A 118 12.02 17.65 -0.48
C GLU A 118 13.49 17.44 -0.87
N THR A 119 13.92 18.00 -1.98
CA THR A 119 15.24 17.83 -2.61
C THR A 119 15.51 16.45 -3.23
N ARG A 120 14.50 15.61 -3.35
CA ARG A 120 14.57 14.27 -3.96
C ARG A 120 13.43 14.11 -4.95
N ASP A 121 13.67 14.54 -6.18
CA ASP A 121 12.71 14.41 -7.26
C ASP A 121 12.83 13.03 -7.92
N ARG A 122 11.70 12.45 -8.28
CA ARG A 122 11.67 11.23 -9.08
C ARG A 122 11.87 11.56 -10.55
N GLU A 123 12.59 10.70 -11.24
CA GLU A 123 12.85 10.81 -12.68
C GLU A 123 11.91 9.92 -13.50
N ASP A 124 11.15 9.03 -12.85
CA ASP A 124 10.20 8.12 -13.47
C ASP A 124 8.97 7.87 -12.58
N LEU A 125 8.02 7.09 -13.08
CA LEU A 125 6.81 6.70 -12.37
C LEU A 125 6.82 5.23 -11.92
N LEU A 126 7.94 4.52 -12.11
CA LEU A 126 8.04 3.10 -11.78
C LEU A 126 8.21 2.87 -10.27
N LEU A 127 7.83 1.69 -9.84
CA LEU A 127 8.22 1.18 -8.54
C LEU A 127 9.69 0.74 -8.57
N PRO A 128 10.47 1.06 -7.51
CA PRO A 128 11.88 0.69 -7.48
C PRO A 128 12.12 -0.83 -7.47
N GLY A 129 13.19 -1.23 -8.11
CA GLY A 129 13.76 -2.56 -8.03
C GLY A 129 12.79 -3.69 -8.38
N TYR A 130 12.79 -4.74 -7.57
CA TYR A 130 11.99 -5.95 -7.78
C TYR A 130 10.57 -5.88 -7.20
N GLN A 131 10.05 -4.72 -6.80
CA GLN A 131 8.70 -4.63 -6.23
C GLN A 131 7.63 -5.14 -7.20
N THR A 132 7.69 -4.74 -8.48
CA THR A 132 6.72 -5.21 -9.50
C THR A 132 6.79 -6.73 -9.67
N GLU A 133 7.99 -7.31 -9.64
CA GLU A 133 8.20 -8.75 -9.72
C GLU A 133 7.65 -9.46 -8.47
N LEU A 134 7.90 -8.93 -7.28
CA LEU A 134 7.30 -9.41 -6.03
C LEU A 134 5.78 -9.51 -6.16
N PHE A 135 5.13 -8.45 -6.66
CA PHE A 135 3.67 -8.43 -6.78
C PHE A 135 3.16 -9.49 -7.76
N ASN A 136 3.80 -9.61 -8.92
CA ASN A 136 3.40 -10.59 -9.93
C ASN A 136 3.61 -12.03 -9.44
N ASN A 137 4.73 -12.31 -8.78
CA ASN A 137 5.03 -13.64 -8.25
C ASN A 137 4.07 -14.02 -7.11
N VAL A 138 3.81 -13.10 -6.18
CA VAL A 138 2.83 -13.30 -5.11
C VAL A 138 1.43 -13.47 -5.70
N ALA A 139 1.06 -12.67 -6.73
CA ALA A 139 -0.24 -12.76 -7.37
C ALA A 139 -0.47 -14.09 -8.09
N ASN A 140 0.59 -14.67 -8.63
CA ASN A 140 0.51 -15.99 -9.28
C ASN A 140 0.48 -17.14 -8.27
N ALA A 141 1.05 -16.95 -7.08
CA ALA A 141 1.15 -17.97 -6.05
C ALA A 141 -0.05 -17.99 -5.09
N ALA A 142 -0.69 -16.86 -4.87
CA ALA A 142 -1.75 -16.70 -3.87
C ALA A 142 -2.96 -17.59 -4.17
N LYS A 143 -3.52 -18.18 -3.09
CA LYS A 143 -4.72 -18.99 -3.15
C LYS A 143 -6.00 -18.15 -3.23
N GLY A 144 -6.02 -17.01 -2.54
CA GLY A 144 -7.18 -16.13 -2.42
C GLY A 144 -6.99 -14.78 -3.15
N PRO A 145 -7.96 -13.86 -3.00
CA PRO A 145 -7.89 -12.56 -3.64
C PRO A 145 -6.70 -11.75 -3.12
N ILE A 146 -6.14 -10.93 -4.01
CA ILE A 146 -5.04 -10.04 -3.68
C ILE A 146 -5.53 -8.61 -3.65
N ILE A 147 -5.20 -7.93 -2.59
CA ILE A 147 -5.44 -6.51 -2.37
C ILE A 147 -4.08 -5.81 -2.33
N LEU A 148 -3.82 -4.91 -3.27
CA LEU A 148 -2.62 -4.09 -3.31
C LEU A 148 -2.91 -2.75 -2.64
N VAL A 149 -2.13 -2.40 -1.64
CA VAL A 149 -2.15 -1.10 -0.96
C VAL A 149 -0.85 -0.36 -1.30
N ILE A 150 -0.99 0.76 -1.99
CA ILE A 150 0.15 1.60 -2.41
C ILE A 150 0.30 2.76 -1.44
N MET A 151 1.52 2.94 -0.95
CA MET A 151 1.95 4.12 -0.18
C MET A 151 2.92 4.94 -1.03
N SER A 152 2.53 6.16 -1.35
CA SER A 152 3.32 7.14 -2.10
C SER A 152 2.72 8.53 -1.94
N ALA A 153 3.50 9.60 -2.04
CA ALA A 153 2.96 10.96 -2.06
C ALA A 153 2.33 11.28 -3.42
N GLY A 154 2.99 10.90 -4.51
CA GLY A 154 2.55 11.11 -5.88
C GLY A 154 2.06 9.86 -6.59
N GLY A 155 1.69 10.02 -7.87
CA GLY A 155 1.28 8.93 -8.75
C GLY A 155 2.42 7.95 -9.03
N ILE A 156 2.06 6.70 -9.28
CA ILE A 156 2.96 5.61 -9.69
C ILE A 156 2.30 4.92 -10.89
N ASP A 157 3.09 4.43 -11.83
CA ASP A 157 2.56 3.56 -12.87
C ASP A 157 2.12 2.22 -12.26
N ILE A 158 0.81 2.04 -12.21
CA ILE A 158 0.17 0.82 -11.69
C ILE A 158 -0.41 -0.07 -12.80
N THR A 159 0.00 0.16 -14.06
CA THR A 159 -0.51 -0.59 -15.21
C THR A 159 -0.33 -2.08 -15.03
N PHE A 160 0.79 -2.53 -14.48
CA PHE A 160 1.05 -3.93 -14.17
C PHE A 160 0.00 -4.54 -13.23
N ALA A 161 -0.42 -3.80 -12.18
CA ALA A 161 -1.41 -4.27 -11.20
C ALA A 161 -2.85 -4.13 -11.72
N LYS A 162 -3.11 -3.04 -12.47
CA LYS A 162 -4.41 -2.77 -13.07
C LYS A 162 -4.81 -3.87 -14.05
N ASN A 163 -3.84 -4.34 -14.86
CA ASN A 163 -4.05 -5.37 -15.88
C ASN A 163 -3.93 -6.81 -15.33
N ASN A 164 -3.39 -7.00 -14.15
CA ASN A 164 -3.28 -8.33 -13.54
C ASN A 164 -4.64 -8.76 -12.96
N VAL A 165 -5.19 -9.85 -13.50
CA VAL A 165 -6.53 -10.36 -13.12
C VAL A 165 -6.56 -10.95 -11.70
N ASN A 166 -5.41 -11.35 -11.15
CA ASN A 166 -5.29 -11.90 -9.81
C ASN A 166 -5.26 -10.81 -8.74
N ILE A 167 -4.84 -9.59 -9.08
CA ILE A 167 -4.92 -8.43 -8.19
C ILE A 167 -6.35 -7.88 -8.28
N LYS A 168 -7.16 -8.19 -7.29
CA LYS A 168 -8.60 -7.91 -7.31
C LYS A 168 -8.94 -6.48 -6.89
N ALA A 169 -8.19 -5.92 -5.96
CA ALA A 169 -8.40 -4.55 -5.52
C ALA A 169 -7.08 -3.78 -5.39
N ILE A 170 -7.14 -2.47 -5.63
CA ILE A 170 -6.01 -1.56 -5.48
C ILE A 170 -6.47 -0.35 -4.67
N LEU A 171 -5.79 -0.06 -3.59
CA LEU A 171 -5.97 1.10 -2.74
C LEU A 171 -4.73 1.99 -2.82
N TRP A 172 -4.92 3.30 -2.84
CA TRP A 172 -3.86 4.27 -2.61
C TRP A 172 -4.07 4.93 -1.24
N ALA A 173 -3.16 4.68 -0.33
CA ALA A 173 -3.25 5.16 1.04
C ALA A 173 -2.43 6.44 1.27
N ARG A 174 -1.65 6.91 0.30
CA ARG A 174 -0.68 8.00 0.49
C ARG A 174 0.31 7.68 1.60
N TYR A 175 0.65 8.67 2.43
CA TYR A 175 1.26 8.49 3.76
C TYR A 175 0.16 8.70 4.79
N PRO A 176 -0.48 7.63 5.27
CA PRO A 176 -1.79 7.72 5.93
C PRO A 176 -1.72 8.17 7.39
N GLY A 177 -0.53 8.52 7.89
CA GLY A 177 -0.34 8.94 9.27
C GLY A 177 -0.29 7.78 10.27
N VAL A 178 -0.23 8.13 11.54
CA VAL A 178 0.03 7.19 12.65
C VAL A 178 -1.01 6.11 12.84
N GLU A 179 -2.24 6.34 12.42
CA GLU A 179 -3.37 5.40 12.47
C GLU A 179 -3.64 4.73 11.10
N GLY A 180 -2.69 4.85 10.17
CA GLY A 180 -2.84 4.38 8.80
C GLY A 180 -3.19 2.91 8.68
N GLY A 181 -2.57 2.05 9.48
CA GLY A 181 -2.88 0.62 9.47
C GLY A 181 -4.33 0.32 9.84
N ARG A 182 -4.86 1.01 10.86
CA ARG A 182 -6.26 0.92 11.25
C ARG A 182 -7.19 1.37 10.12
N ALA A 183 -6.88 2.52 9.53
CA ALA A 183 -7.70 3.09 8.45
C ALA A 183 -7.75 2.18 7.22
N ILE A 184 -6.61 1.62 6.80
CA ILE A 184 -6.53 0.70 5.66
C ILE A 184 -7.36 -0.56 5.94
N ALA A 185 -7.22 -1.15 7.13
CA ALA A 185 -7.96 -2.34 7.50
C ALA A 185 -9.48 -2.07 7.60
N ASP A 186 -9.90 -0.93 8.18
CA ASP A 186 -11.30 -0.50 8.25
C ASP A 186 -11.93 -0.40 6.84
N VAL A 187 -11.18 0.11 5.85
CA VAL A 187 -11.64 0.19 4.45
C VAL A 187 -11.73 -1.20 3.82
N VAL A 188 -10.68 -2.02 3.97
CA VAL A 188 -10.64 -3.35 3.34
C VAL A 188 -11.75 -4.27 3.88
N PHE A 189 -12.09 -4.17 5.16
CA PHE A 189 -13.17 -4.95 5.78
C PHE A 189 -14.53 -4.22 5.82
N GLY A 190 -14.66 -3.11 5.12
CA GLY A 190 -15.95 -2.43 4.92
C GLY A 190 -16.50 -1.71 6.14
N LYS A 191 -15.70 -1.50 7.18
CA LYS A 191 -16.10 -0.66 8.31
C LYS A 191 -16.20 0.81 7.90
N TYR A 192 -15.45 1.18 6.85
CA TYR A 192 -15.47 2.51 6.25
C TYR A 192 -15.50 2.41 4.73
N ASN A 193 -16.39 3.16 4.09
CA ASN A 193 -16.47 3.23 2.63
C ASN A 193 -15.46 4.27 2.10
N PRO A 194 -14.48 3.90 1.25
CA PRO A 194 -13.45 4.82 0.77
C PRO A 194 -14.04 5.93 -0.09
N GLY A 195 -13.99 7.16 0.42
CA GLY A 195 -14.50 8.35 -0.25
C GLY A 195 -13.43 9.21 -0.91
N GLY A 196 -12.15 8.89 -0.71
CA GLY A 196 -11.02 9.64 -1.25
C GLY A 196 -11.05 9.78 -2.78
N ARG A 197 -10.50 10.88 -3.28
CA ARG A 197 -10.38 11.16 -4.72
C ARG A 197 -8.92 11.44 -5.06
N LEU A 198 -8.52 11.06 -6.28
CA LEU A 198 -7.21 11.41 -6.80
C LEU A 198 -7.12 12.95 -6.99
N PRO A 199 -6.14 13.61 -6.37
CA PRO A 199 -5.93 15.06 -6.56
C PRO A 199 -5.17 15.37 -7.84
N LEU A 200 -4.63 14.36 -8.51
CA LEU A 200 -3.84 14.46 -9.74
C LEU A 200 -4.11 13.22 -10.63
N THR A 201 -3.81 13.37 -11.92
CA THR A 201 -3.90 12.25 -12.86
C THR A 201 -2.72 11.31 -12.67
N TRP A 202 -2.98 10.00 -12.64
CA TRP A 202 -1.93 9.00 -12.67
C TRP A 202 -1.66 8.57 -14.10
N HIS A 203 -0.42 8.67 -14.52
CA HIS A 203 0.03 8.37 -15.86
C HIS A 203 0.78 7.04 -15.91
N GLN A 204 0.88 6.48 -17.11
CA GLN A 204 1.83 5.42 -17.42
C GLN A 204 3.24 6.00 -17.53
N THR A 205 4.26 5.16 -17.39
CA THR A 205 5.64 5.64 -17.32
C THR A 205 6.12 6.31 -18.62
N ASP A 206 5.58 5.93 -19.78
CA ASP A 206 5.89 6.53 -21.06
C ASP A 206 5.46 8.03 -21.18
N PHE A 207 4.59 8.48 -20.29
CA PHE A 207 4.23 9.88 -20.20
C PHE A 207 5.43 10.78 -19.89
N VAL A 208 6.39 10.29 -19.11
CA VAL A 208 7.62 11.03 -18.75
C VAL A 208 8.46 11.34 -19.98
N ASP A 209 8.50 10.44 -20.96
CA ASP A 209 9.23 10.63 -22.22
C ASP A 209 8.60 11.70 -23.13
N GLN A 210 7.34 12.02 -22.89
CA GLN A 210 6.60 13.04 -23.65
C GLN A 210 6.80 14.46 -23.07
N LEU A 211 7.37 14.59 -21.88
CA LEU A 211 7.61 15.86 -21.22
C LEU A 211 8.97 16.44 -21.64
N PRO A 212 9.08 17.76 -21.84
CA PRO A 212 10.38 18.40 -21.98
C PRO A 212 11.24 18.13 -20.74
N LYS A 213 12.49 17.73 -20.92
CA LYS A 213 13.43 17.44 -19.81
C LYS A 213 13.58 18.59 -18.80
N THR A 214 13.22 19.81 -19.19
CA THR A 214 13.18 21.01 -18.33
C THR A 214 11.93 21.12 -17.45
N SER A 215 10.92 20.26 -17.66
CA SER A 215 9.63 20.29 -16.94
C SER A 215 9.58 19.30 -15.79
N LEU A 216 10.63 18.51 -15.54
CA LEU A 216 10.67 17.45 -14.53
C LEU A 216 10.67 17.94 -13.07
N HIS A 217 10.63 19.26 -12.85
CA HIS A 217 10.60 19.84 -11.50
C HIS A 217 9.19 19.88 -10.86
N PHE A 218 8.17 19.27 -11.49
CA PHE A 218 6.78 19.38 -11.03
C PHE A 218 6.00 18.03 -11.00
N ILE A 219 6.69 16.92 -10.89
CA ILE A 219 6.03 15.62 -10.71
C ILE A 219 6.04 15.21 -9.24
#